data_70f2e94071284188032ca14def109655
#
_entry.id   70f2e94071284188032ca14def109655
#
_cell.length_a   1.000
_cell.length_b   1.000
_cell.length_c   1.000
_cell.angle_alpha   90.00
_cell.angle_beta   90.00
_cell.angle_gamma   90.00
#
_symmetry.space_group_name_H-M   'P 1'
#
loop_
_entity.id
_entity.type
_entity.pdbx_description
1 polymer ?
#
loop_
_entity_poly.entity_id
_entity_poly.type
_entity_poly.pdbx_seq_one_letter_code
_entity_poly.pdbx_strand_id
1 'polypeptide(L)'
;SGGSVNPTEMVAALINQKDNMIEGIRYAQEVIEGSMTMLILTPKGILAARDRLGRTPLIVGKKEEACCVSFESFAYLNLGYEDLKELGPGEIVAVTPDGVETLQKPGEEMRICSFLWVYYGYPTSAYEGVNVEEMRYHCGDMLARRDRGEVNPDIVAGVPDSGIAHAIGYANQSGVPFARPFIKYTP
;
A
#
# COMPACT_ATOMS: atom_id res chain seq x y z
N SER A 1 1.17 15.93 24.51
CA SER A 1 2.03 14.76 24.62
C SER A 1 3.48 15.18 24.93
N GLY A 2 3.86 15.25 26.20
CA GLY A 2 5.23 15.23 26.75
C GLY A 2 6.39 15.96 26.05
N GLY A 3 6.12 16.92 25.15
CA GLY A 3 7.14 17.71 24.45
C GLY A 3 7.75 17.07 23.19
N SER A 4 7.35 15.87 22.78
CA SER A 4 7.79 15.27 21.50
C SER A 4 6.77 15.52 20.39
N VAL A 5 7.25 15.81 19.18
CA VAL A 5 6.38 15.98 18.00
C VAL A 5 5.84 14.61 17.56
N ASN A 6 4.52 14.48 17.55
CA ASN A 6 3.82 13.30 17.03
C ASN A 6 3.28 13.64 15.64
N PRO A 7 3.58 12.85 14.58
CA PRO A 7 3.07 13.10 13.24
C PRO A 7 1.54 13.21 13.15
N THR A 8 0.81 12.38 13.91
CA THR A 8 -0.66 12.41 13.94
C THR A 8 -1.19 13.71 14.55
N GLU A 9 -0.59 14.20 15.65
CA GLU A 9 -0.96 15.47 16.26
C GLU A 9 -0.63 16.65 15.35
N MET A 10 0.48 16.58 14.60
CA MET A 10 0.84 17.60 13.61
C MET A 10 -0.21 17.68 12.50
N VAL A 11 -0.62 16.54 11.94
CA VAL A 11 -1.67 16.49 10.93
C VAL A 11 -3.00 17.04 11.47
N ALA A 12 -3.40 16.65 12.68
CA ALA A 12 -4.59 17.18 13.33
C ALA A 12 -4.51 18.71 13.54
N ALA A 13 -3.35 19.22 13.93
CA ALA A 13 -3.13 20.66 14.08
C ALA A 13 -3.22 21.41 12.76
N LEU A 14 -2.76 20.86 11.64
CA LEU A 14 -2.92 21.43 10.31
C LEU A 14 -4.40 21.45 9.89
N ILE A 15 -5.12 20.36 10.09
CA ILE A 15 -6.54 20.26 9.77
C ILE A 15 -7.35 21.31 10.55
N ASN A 16 -7.05 21.51 11.83
CA ASN A 16 -7.74 22.47 12.68
C ASN A 16 -7.47 23.94 12.35
N GLN A 17 -6.59 24.24 11.39
CA GLN A 17 -6.36 25.61 10.93
C GLN A 17 -7.43 26.10 9.93
N LYS A 18 -8.34 25.22 9.51
CA LYS A 18 -9.40 25.54 8.55
C LYS A 18 -10.78 25.43 9.18
N ASP A 19 -11.75 26.10 8.56
CA ASP A 19 -13.11 26.23 9.09
C ASP A 19 -13.90 24.93 9.05
N ASN A 20 -13.54 23.99 8.16
CA ASN A 20 -14.16 22.67 8.08
C ASN A 20 -13.14 21.57 7.80
N MET A 21 -13.55 20.34 8.11
CA MET A 21 -12.70 19.16 8.05
C MET A 21 -12.12 18.91 6.64
N ILE A 22 -12.91 19.11 5.58
CA ILE A 22 -12.47 18.81 4.21
C ILE A 22 -11.41 19.80 3.74
N GLU A 23 -11.62 21.10 4.02
CA GLU A 23 -10.60 22.12 3.74
C GLU A 23 -9.35 21.91 4.58
N GLY A 24 -9.50 21.44 5.82
CA GLY A 24 -8.37 21.09 6.67
C GLY A 24 -7.55 19.93 6.11
N ILE A 25 -8.20 18.87 5.62
CA ILE A 25 -7.53 17.74 4.99
C ILE A 25 -6.81 18.20 3.71
N ARG A 26 -7.45 18.98 2.87
CA ARG A 26 -6.82 19.56 1.66
C ARG A 26 -5.58 20.37 2.00
N TYR A 27 -5.69 21.23 2.98
CA TYR A 27 -4.57 22.03 3.45
C TYR A 27 -3.40 21.15 3.96
N ALA A 28 -3.69 20.12 4.73
CA ALA A 28 -2.68 19.17 5.16
C ALA A 28 -2.02 18.43 3.98
N GLN A 29 -2.80 18.03 2.95
CA GLN A 29 -2.28 17.42 1.72
C GLN A 29 -1.35 18.37 0.93
N GLU A 30 -1.60 19.69 0.97
CA GLU A 30 -0.78 20.69 0.29
C GLU A 30 0.52 20.98 1.02
N VAL A 31 0.47 21.08 2.35
CA VAL A 31 1.61 21.50 3.18
C VAL A 31 2.59 20.34 3.43
N ILE A 32 2.09 19.11 3.55
CA ILE A 32 2.94 17.97 3.88
C ILE A 32 3.66 17.44 2.63
N GLU A 33 4.95 17.59 2.60
CA GLU A 33 5.83 16.95 1.62
C GLU A 33 6.12 15.52 2.05
N GLY A 34 5.43 14.54 1.45
CA GLY A 34 5.61 13.14 1.80
C GLY A 34 4.36 12.30 1.63
N SER A 35 4.37 11.12 2.21
CA SER A 35 3.19 10.26 2.28
C SER A 35 2.34 10.70 3.48
N MET A 36 1.06 10.94 3.22
CA MET A 36 0.09 11.29 4.24
C MET A 36 -1.27 10.68 3.87
N THR A 37 -1.41 9.40 4.09
CA THR A 37 -2.70 8.73 3.95
C THR A 37 -3.32 8.61 5.34
N MET A 38 -4.59 8.99 5.47
CA MET A 38 -5.25 9.08 6.76
C MET A 38 -6.68 8.55 6.77
N LEU A 39 -7.09 8.09 7.94
CA LEU A 39 -8.46 7.75 8.27
C LEU A 39 -8.89 8.60 9.47
N ILE A 40 -10.04 9.27 9.37
CA ILE A 40 -10.60 10.07 10.44
C ILE A 40 -11.99 9.52 10.77
N LEU A 41 -12.14 8.98 11.97
CA LEU A 41 -13.44 8.53 12.47
C LEU A 41 -14.29 9.73 12.87
N THR A 42 -15.50 9.77 12.35
CA THR A 42 -16.49 10.80 12.64
C THR A 42 -17.83 10.17 13.10
N PRO A 43 -18.75 10.94 13.71
CA PRO A 43 -20.08 10.43 14.04
C PRO A 43 -20.91 9.95 12.83
N LYS A 44 -20.54 10.34 11.62
CA LYS A 44 -21.25 9.98 10.37
C LYS A 44 -20.59 8.85 9.60
N GLY A 45 -19.40 8.40 10.01
CA GLY A 45 -18.61 7.41 9.29
C GLY A 45 -17.14 7.76 9.27
N ILE A 46 -16.42 7.25 8.30
CA ILE A 46 -14.96 7.44 8.16
C ILE A 46 -14.69 8.41 7.01
N LEU A 47 -13.90 9.45 7.27
CA LEU A 47 -13.24 10.21 6.21
C LEU A 47 -11.93 9.54 5.87
N ALA A 48 -11.74 9.15 4.63
CA ALA A 48 -10.53 8.52 4.12
C ALA A 48 -9.88 9.44 3.09
N ALA A 49 -8.60 9.74 3.26
CA ALA A 49 -7.85 10.64 2.39
C ALA A 49 -6.49 10.07 2.02
N ARG A 50 -6.21 9.98 0.72
CA ARG A 50 -4.91 9.57 0.19
C ARG A 50 -4.03 10.81 -0.04
N ASP A 51 -2.73 10.69 0.17
CA ASP A 51 -1.81 11.80 -0.07
C ASP A 51 -1.84 12.31 -1.52
N ARG A 52 -1.42 13.56 -1.72
CA ARG A 52 -1.53 14.29 -2.99
C ARG A 52 -0.94 13.54 -4.19
N LEU A 53 0.11 12.76 -3.97
CA LEU A 53 0.80 11.99 -5.03
C LEU A 53 0.46 10.49 -4.99
N GLY A 54 -0.46 10.05 -4.12
CA GLY A 54 -0.86 8.64 -4.03
C GLY A 54 0.28 7.69 -3.68
N ARG A 55 1.24 8.09 -2.86
CA ARG A 55 2.44 7.33 -2.54
C ARG A 55 2.16 6.03 -1.82
N THR A 56 1.15 6.03 -0.95
CA THR A 56 0.66 4.84 -0.26
C THR A 56 -0.79 4.55 -0.64
N PRO A 57 -1.17 3.28 -0.80
CA PRO A 57 -2.53 2.91 -1.21
C PRO A 57 -3.54 3.20 -0.11
N LEU A 58 -4.80 3.32 -0.50
CA LEU A 58 -5.94 3.36 0.40
C LEU A 58 -7.14 2.74 -0.33
N ILE A 59 -7.66 1.65 0.21
CA ILE A 59 -8.64 0.81 -0.47
C ILE A 59 -9.88 0.70 0.41
N VAL A 60 -11.05 0.80 -0.21
CA VAL A 60 -12.33 0.56 0.44
C VAL A 60 -12.85 -0.79 -0.01
N GLY A 61 -13.16 -1.64 0.97
CA GLY A 61 -13.85 -2.90 0.77
C GLY A 61 -15.31 -2.80 1.19
N LYS A 62 -16.18 -3.59 0.55
CA LYS A 62 -17.61 -3.66 0.86
C LYS A 62 -18.09 -5.10 0.97
N LYS A 63 -19.01 -5.33 1.92
CA LYS A 63 -19.89 -6.50 1.97
C LYS A 63 -21.26 -6.04 2.45
N GLU A 64 -22.34 -6.72 1.99
CA GLU A 64 -23.76 -6.44 2.34
C GLU A 64 -24.03 -5.09 3.04
N GLU A 65 -23.95 -5.06 4.37
CA GLU A 65 -24.30 -3.91 5.21
C GLU A 65 -23.08 -3.19 5.83
N ALA A 66 -21.86 -3.43 5.31
CA ALA A 66 -20.65 -2.88 5.91
C ALA A 66 -19.63 -2.44 4.84
N CYS A 67 -18.95 -1.34 5.12
CA CYS A 67 -17.73 -0.92 4.43
C CYS A 67 -16.55 -0.93 5.38
N CYS A 68 -15.36 -1.22 4.85
CA CYS A 68 -14.09 -1.09 5.56
C CYS A 68 -13.09 -0.29 4.74
N VAL A 69 -12.08 0.23 5.40
CA VAL A 69 -10.98 0.95 4.73
C VAL A 69 -9.67 0.39 5.25
N SER A 70 -8.76 0.09 4.33
CA SER A 70 -7.44 -0.47 4.66
C SER A 70 -6.36 0.04 3.70
N PHE A 71 -5.11 -0.06 4.13
CA PHE A 71 -3.92 0.13 3.29
C PHE A 71 -3.55 -1.13 2.52
N GLU A 72 -4.10 -2.29 2.91
CA GLU A 72 -3.79 -3.61 2.38
C GLU A 72 -5.09 -4.36 2.05
N SER A 73 -5.26 -4.82 0.82
CA SER A 73 -6.46 -5.55 0.40
C SER A 73 -6.62 -6.90 1.12
N PHE A 74 -5.53 -7.62 1.39
CA PHE A 74 -5.60 -8.91 2.07
C PHE A 74 -6.31 -8.84 3.43
N ALA A 75 -6.22 -7.69 4.12
CA ALA A 75 -6.75 -7.53 5.48
C ALA A 75 -8.28 -7.73 5.54
N TYR A 76 -9.01 -7.30 4.53
CA TYR A 76 -10.46 -7.39 4.51
C TYR A 76 -11.01 -8.50 3.60
N LEU A 77 -10.26 -8.95 2.59
CA LEU A 77 -10.67 -10.08 1.75
C LEU A 77 -10.90 -11.35 2.58
N ASN A 78 -10.03 -11.62 3.55
CA ASN A 78 -10.18 -12.73 4.49
C ASN A 78 -11.42 -12.61 5.41
N LEU A 79 -12.02 -11.43 5.51
CA LEU A 79 -13.24 -11.15 6.26
C LEU A 79 -14.50 -11.14 5.37
N GLY A 80 -14.35 -11.52 4.10
CA GLY A 80 -15.44 -11.60 3.13
C GLY A 80 -15.88 -10.26 2.55
N TYR A 81 -15.01 -9.25 2.58
CA TYR A 81 -15.23 -8.01 1.84
C TYR A 81 -14.66 -8.15 0.43
N GLU A 82 -15.28 -7.46 -0.51
CA GLU A 82 -14.81 -7.33 -1.90
C GLU A 82 -14.26 -5.91 -2.11
N ASP A 83 -13.34 -5.76 -3.07
CA ASP A 83 -12.80 -4.45 -3.44
C ASP A 83 -13.90 -3.58 -4.04
N LEU A 84 -14.18 -2.45 -3.40
CA LEU A 84 -15.14 -1.48 -3.90
C LEU A 84 -14.43 -0.35 -4.65
N LYS A 85 -13.36 0.18 -4.08
CA LYS A 85 -12.66 1.33 -4.64
C LYS A 85 -11.25 1.46 -4.08
N GLU A 86 -10.26 1.64 -4.93
CA GLU A 86 -8.95 2.16 -4.57
C GLU A 86 -8.93 3.68 -4.82
N LEU A 87 -8.55 4.47 -3.81
CA LEU A 87 -8.53 5.92 -3.93
C LEU A 87 -7.37 6.37 -4.80
N GLY A 88 -7.61 7.34 -5.67
CA GLY A 88 -6.57 8.00 -6.45
C GLY A 88 -5.76 9.05 -5.67
N PRO A 89 -4.75 9.67 -6.30
CA PRO A 89 -3.88 10.67 -5.66
C PRO A 89 -4.68 11.86 -5.15
N GLY A 90 -4.50 12.22 -3.87
CA GLY A 90 -5.18 13.34 -3.25
C GLY A 90 -6.69 13.17 -3.05
N GLU A 91 -7.25 12.01 -3.36
CA GLU A 91 -8.69 11.78 -3.23
C GLU A 91 -9.12 11.77 -1.76
N ILE A 92 -10.30 12.35 -1.51
CA ILE A 92 -10.96 12.35 -0.20
C ILE A 92 -12.36 11.77 -0.37
N VAL A 93 -12.70 10.77 0.45
CA VAL A 93 -14.02 10.13 0.44
C VAL A 93 -14.61 10.06 1.84
N ALA A 94 -15.94 10.10 1.92
CA ALA A 94 -16.69 9.68 3.10
C ALA A 94 -17.15 8.24 2.91
N VAL A 95 -16.89 7.40 3.89
CA VAL A 95 -17.26 5.98 3.89
C VAL A 95 -18.26 5.72 5.00
N THR A 96 -19.42 5.20 4.64
CA THR A 96 -20.50 4.80 5.55
C THR A 96 -20.88 3.34 5.29
N PRO A 97 -21.71 2.70 6.09
CA PRO A 97 -22.22 1.36 5.78
C PRO A 97 -22.92 1.27 4.42
N ASP A 98 -23.56 2.36 3.99
CA ASP A 98 -24.30 2.43 2.72
C ASP A 98 -23.38 2.50 1.48
N GLY A 99 -22.17 3.04 1.64
CA GLY A 99 -21.20 3.15 0.54
C GLY A 99 -20.18 4.27 0.69
N VAL A 100 -19.71 4.76 -0.45
CA VAL A 100 -18.64 5.75 -0.57
C VAL A 100 -19.12 6.98 -1.31
N GLU A 101 -18.93 8.15 -0.72
CA GLU A 101 -19.15 9.45 -1.34
C GLU A 101 -17.81 10.14 -1.60
N THR A 102 -17.57 10.56 -2.84
CA THR A 102 -16.35 11.30 -3.20
C THR A 102 -16.52 12.78 -2.85
N LEU A 103 -15.73 13.27 -1.90
CA LEU A 103 -15.72 14.68 -1.44
C LEU A 103 -14.66 15.51 -2.16
N GLN A 104 -13.58 14.88 -2.62
CA GLN A 104 -12.56 15.45 -3.50
C GLN A 104 -12.15 14.40 -4.52
N LYS A 105 -12.22 14.77 -5.80
CA LYS A 105 -11.79 13.90 -6.90
C LYS A 105 -10.26 13.71 -6.88
N PRO A 106 -9.75 12.57 -7.39
CA PRO A 106 -8.33 12.35 -7.50
C PRO A 106 -7.66 13.33 -8.47
N GLY A 107 -6.40 13.62 -8.21
CA GLY A 107 -5.50 14.30 -9.14
C GLY A 107 -4.98 13.35 -10.24
N GLU A 108 -4.29 13.93 -11.20
CA GLU A 108 -3.75 13.19 -12.37
C GLU A 108 -2.35 12.61 -12.12
N GLU A 109 -1.57 13.23 -11.23
CA GLU A 109 -0.18 12.82 -10.98
C GLU A 109 -0.11 11.79 -9.85
N MET A 110 0.37 10.57 -10.18
CA MET A 110 0.63 9.52 -9.21
C MET A 110 2.12 9.21 -9.13
N ARG A 111 2.63 9.08 -7.91
CA ARG A 111 4.00 8.66 -7.59
C ARG A 111 3.98 7.60 -6.49
N ILE A 112 3.30 6.49 -6.78
CA ILE A 112 3.20 5.39 -5.83
C ILE A 112 4.60 4.83 -5.48
N CYS A 113 4.76 4.43 -4.23
CA CYS A 113 6.02 3.90 -3.74
C CYS A 113 6.23 2.45 -4.24
N SER A 114 7.20 2.22 -5.10
CA SER A 114 7.54 0.87 -5.60
C SER A 114 7.98 -0.09 -4.49
N PHE A 115 8.42 0.43 -3.34
CA PHE A 115 8.81 -0.36 -2.18
C PHE A 115 7.66 -1.20 -1.60
N LEU A 116 6.42 -0.81 -1.86
CA LEU A 116 5.21 -1.59 -1.55
C LEU A 116 5.29 -2.99 -2.15
N TRP A 117 5.63 -3.11 -3.41
CA TRP A 117 5.77 -4.41 -4.08
C TRP A 117 7.11 -5.08 -3.78
N VAL A 118 8.20 -4.34 -3.88
CA VAL A 118 9.54 -4.92 -3.78
C VAL A 118 9.81 -5.54 -2.40
N TYR A 119 9.27 -4.93 -1.34
CA TYR A 119 9.62 -5.37 0.02
C TYR A 119 8.44 -5.41 0.99
N TYR A 120 7.67 -4.31 1.07
CA TYR A 120 6.77 -4.06 2.20
C TYR A 120 5.45 -4.83 2.12
N GLY A 121 4.82 -4.88 0.94
CA GLY A 121 3.48 -5.40 0.75
C GLY A 121 3.34 -6.89 1.09
N TYR A 122 2.16 -7.25 1.56
CA TYR A 122 1.84 -8.66 1.81
C TYR A 122 1.65 -9.40 0.47
N PRO A 123 2.12 -10.65 0.33
CA PRO A 123 2.13 -11.38 -0.96
C PRO A 123 0.78 -11.43 -1.68
N THR A 124 -0.32 -11.59 -0.94
CA THR A 124 -1.66 -11.67 -1.53
C THR A 124 -2.33 -10.31 -1.76
N SER A 125 -1.69 -9.22 -1.35
CA SER A 125 -2.17 -7.86 -1.64
C SER A 125 -1.93 -7.46 -3.10
N ALA A 126 -2.77 -6.57 -3.58
CA ALA A 126 -2.57 -5.88 -4.85
C ALA A 126 -2.69 -4.37 -4.64
N TYR A 127 -1.93 -3.58 -5.39
CA TYR A 127 -2.01 -2.13 -5.43
C TYR A 127 -2.07 -1.70 -6.89
N GLU A 128 -2.98 -0.80 -7.23
CA GLU A 128 -3.21 -0.34 -8.60
C GLU A 128 -3.39 -1.53 -9.59
N GLY A 129 -4.07 -2.58 -9.15
CA GLY A 129 -4.31 -3.78 -9.94
C GLY A 129 -3.11 -4.73 -10.11
N VAL A 130 -1.96 -4.46 -9.49
CA VAL A 130 -0.76 -5.30 -9.59
C VAL A 130 -0.54 -6.08 -8.28
N ASN A 131 -0.58 -7.42 -8.36
CA ASN A 131 -0.34 -8.28 -7.23
C ASN A 131 1.13 -8.25 -6.79
N VAL A 132 1.36 -8.28 -5.48
CA VAL A 132 2.70 -8.17 -4.87
C VAL A 132 3.58 -9.36 -5.21
N GLU A 133 3.07 -10.58 -5.06
CA GLU A 133 3.83 -11.80 -5.30
C GLU A 133 4.21 -11.95 -6.77
N GLU A 134 3.27 -11.69 -7.67
CA GLU A 134 3.48 -11.72 -9.12
C GLU A 134 4.56 -10.73 -9.56
N MET A 135 4.50 -9.49 -9.04
CA MET A 135 5.51 -8.49 -9.33
C MET A 135 6.90 -8.93 -8.87
N ARG A 136 7.00 -9.57 -7.70
CA ARG A 136 8.29 -10.10 -7.21
C ARG A 136 8.84 -11.21 -8.09
N TYR A 137 7.98 -12.10 -8.61
CA TYR A 137 8.38 -13.10 -9.60
C TYR A 137 8.94 -12.44 -10.86
N HIS A 138 8.25 -11.43 -11.38
CA HIS A 138 8.73 -10.67 -12.55
C HIS A 138 10.06 -9.97 -12.30
N CYS A 139 10.28 -9.39 -11.12
CA CYS A 139 11.57 -8.83 -10.76
C CYS A 139 12.69 -9.88 -10.79
N GLY A 140 12.44 -11.06 -10.23
CA GLY A 140 13.39 -12.17 -10.27
C GLY A 140 13.70 -12.65 -11.68
N ASP A 141 12.68 -12.79 -12.52
CA ASP A 141 12.83 -13.13 -13.94
C ASP A 141 13.73 -12.11 -14.66
N MET A 142 13.47 -10.82 -14.48
CA MET A 142 14.27 -9.76 -15.11
C MET A 142 15.71 -9.73 -14.62
N LEU A 143 15.96 -10.00 -13.35
CA LEU A 143 17.30 -10.13 -12.79
C LEU A 143 18.06 -11.29 -13.44
N ALA A 144 17.45 -12.47 -13.56
CA ALA A 144 18.06 -13.63 -14.19
C ALA A 144 18.39 -13.37 -15.68
N ARG A 145 17.52 -12.65 -16.40
CA ARG A 145 17.79 -12.26 -17.79
C ARG A 145 18.98 -11.32 -17.91
N ARG A 146 19.11 -10.38 -16.97
CA ARG A 146 20.22 -9.44 -16.91
C ARG A 146 21.54 -10.15 -16.63
N ASP A 147 21.52 -11.11 -15.70
CA ASP A 147 22.73 -11.80 -15.25
C ASP A 147 23.18 -12.94 -16.19
N ARG A 148 22.45 -13.19 -17.28
CA ARG A 148 22.72 -14.30 -18.19
C ARG A 148 24.13 -14.26 -18.75
N GLY A 149 24.94 -15.28 -18.40
CA GLY A 149 26.32 -15.42 -18.81
C GLY A 149 27.35 -14.69 -17.95
N GLU A 150 26.92 -13.85 -17.00
CA GLU A 150 27.82 -13.15 -16.08
C GLU A 150 27.94 -13.87 -14.73
N VAL A 151 26.85 -14.52 -14.31
CA VAL A 151 26.75 -15.23 -13.01
C VAL A 151 26.33 -16.67 -13.25
N ASN A 152 27.07 -17.61 -12.67
CA ASN A 152 26.80 -19.06 -12.75
C ASN A 152 26.70 -19.66 -11.34
N PRO A 153 25.59 -19.44 -10.61
CA PRO A 153 25.39 -19.97 -9.27
C PRO A 153 24.98 -21.45 -9.31
N ASP A 154 25.34 -22.21 -8.30
CA ASP A 154 24.90 -23.60 -8.13
C ASP A 154 23.46 -23.67 -7.61
N ILE A 155 23.06 -22.70 -6.80
CA ILE A 155 21.69 -22.59 -6.23
C ILE A 155 21.25 -21.13 -6.16
N VAL A 156 19.95 -20.94 -6.16
CA VAL A 156 19.30 -19.65 -5.87
C VAL A 156 18.57 -19.75 -4.54
N ALA A 157 18.73 -18.77 -3.67
CA ALA A 157 18.08 -18.72 -2.37
C ALA A 157 17.55 -17.30 -2.09
N GLY A 158 16.34 -17.22 -1.53
CA GLY A 158 15.74 -15.95 -1.09
C GLY A 158 15.96 -15.70 0.40
N VAL A 159 16.26 -14.47 0.75
CA VAL A 159 16.23 -14.05 2.15
C VAL A 159 14.78 -13.91 2.59
N PRO A 160 14.33 -14.66 3.63
CA PRO A 160 12.94 -14.61 4.09
C PRO A 160 12.55 -13.22 4.64
N ASP A 161 11.27 -12.82 4.46
CA ASP A 161 10.28 -13.52 3.65
C ASP A 161 10.15 -12.89 2.26
N SER A 162 10.36 -11.58 2.14
CA SER A 162 10.16 -10.79 0.91
C SER A 162 11.06 -11.20 -0.27
N GLY A 163 12.26 -11.72 0.00
CA GLY A 163 13.19 -12.19 -1.02
C GLY A 163 12.84 -13.53 -1.66
N ILE A 164 11.92 -14.30 -1.08
CA ILE A 164 11.58 -15.65 -1.55
C ILE A 164 10.99 -15.62 -2.95
N ALA A 165 9.99 -14.79 -3.19
CA ALA A 165 9.33 -14.69 -4.50
C ALA A 165 10.27 -14.20 -5.60
N HIS A 166 11.15 -13.24 -5.29
CA HIS A 166 12.20 -12.80 -6.22
C HIS A 166 13.14 -13.95 -6.60
N ALA A 167 13.56 -14.75 -5.61
CA ALA A 167 14.45 -15.89 -5.84
C ALA A 167 13.78 -17.01 -6.65
N ILE A 168 12.48 -17.27 -6.43
CA ILE A 168 11.71 -18.22 -7.23
C ILE A 168 11.63 -17.74 -8.68
N GLY A 169 11.30 -16.48 -8.92
CA GLY A 169 11.28 -15.91 -10.27
C GLY A 169 12.64 -16.02 -10.98
N TYR A 170 13.73 -15.74 -10.26
CA TYR A 170 15.09 -15.90 -10.76
C TYR A 170 15.41 -17.37 -11.11
N ALA A 171 15.11 -18.31 -10.21
CA ALA A 171 15.34 -19.72 -10.39
C ALA A 171 14.58 -20.26 -11.63
N ASN A 172 13.30 -19.91 -11.75
CA ASN A 172 12.46 -20.31 -12.87
C ASN A 172 13.01 -19.85 -14.21
N GLN A 173 13.53 -18.61 -14.28
CA GLN A 173 14.05 -18.04 -15.53
C GLN A 173 15.46 -18.53 -15.84
N SER A 174 16.33 -18.69 -14.85
CA SER A 174 17.72 -19.12 -15.06
C SER A 174 17.88 -20.61 -15.23
N GLY A 175 16.92 -21.41 -14.75
CA GLY A 175 17.02 -22.88 -14.68
C GLY A 175 17.90 -23.36 -13.51
N VAL A 176 18.41 -22.47 -12.66
CA VAL A 176 19.20 -22.82 -11.49
C VAL A 176 18.27 -23.28 -10.36
N PRO A 177 18.59 -24.39 -9.65
CA PRO A 177 17.74 -24.91 -8.58
C PRO A 177 17.49 -23.90 -7.46
N PHE A 178 16.23 -23.78 -7.03
CA PHE A 178 15.88 -23.01 -5.84
C PHE A 178 16.10 -23.84 -4.58
N ALA A 179 16.72 -23.25 -3.57
CA ALA A 179 16.85 -23.86 -2.24
C ALA A 179 16.44 -22.86 -1.15
N ARG A 180 16.03 -23.38 0.01
CA ARG A 180 15.63 -22.57 1.17
C ARG A 180 16.57 -22.77 2.36
N PRO A 181 17.82 -22.25 2.29
CA PRO A 181 18.80 -22.42 3.38
C PRO A 181 18.56 -21.48 4.56
N PHE A 182 17.70 -20.46 4.39
CA PHE A 182 17.42 -19.46 5.41
C PHE A 182 16.01 -19.63 5.97
N ILE A 183 15.87 -19.50 7.27
CA ILE A 183 14.59 -19.46 7.97
C ILE A 183 14.57 -18.21 8.85
N LYS A 184 13.47 -17.44 8.75
CA LYS A 184 13.25 -16.33 9.66
C LYS A 184 12.92 -16.87 11.04
N TYR A 185 13.72 -16.50 12.04
CA TYR A 185 13.43 -16.78 13.43
C TYR A 185 12.62 -15.64 14.02
N THR A 186 11.38 -15.92 14.38
CA THR A 186 10.51 -15.02 15.14
C THR A 186 10.17 -15.73 16.45
N PRO A 187 10.83 -15.35 17.56
CA PRO A 187 10.53 -15.90 18.87
C PRO A 187 9.14 -15.51 19.38
#